data_53ed37ac9c6d7141851d76199bde60d0
#
_entry.id   53ed37ac9c6d7141851d76199bde60d0
#
_cell.length_a   1.000
_cell.length_b   1.000
_cell.length_c   1.000
_cell.angle_alpha   90.00
_cell.angle_beta   90.00
_cell.angle_gamma   90.00
#
_symmetry.space_group_name_H-M   'P 1'
#
loop_
_entity.id
_entity.type
_entity.pdbx_description
1 polymer ?
#
loop_
_entity_poly.entity_id
_entity_poly.type
_entity_poly.pdbx_seq_one_letter_code
_entity_poly.pdbx_strand_id
1 'polypeptide(L)'
;MFGVEQAMGWRIALLVPGILMIIVGAMYWKFTQDCPQGNFKELRAQGIQVGSDKKGGMAILMHAARNYRVWILFGAYAACFGIEIFIHNIVAMYYVEHFSFGLKEAGLAAGIFGLLALFARALGGIVSDKVATKKGLDGRTKVLFTMILMEGLFLILFSQMNTAVLAILVMTVFALFTHMACGATYALVPFIDRDALGGVA
;
A
#
# COMPACT_ATOMS: atom_id res chain seq x y z
N MET A 1 -7.72 30.13 -6.92
CA MET A 1 -7.34 29.22 -7.99
C MET A 1 -8.64 28.66 -8.56
N PHE A 2 -8.99 28.96 -9.78
CA PHE A 2 -10.20 28.56 -10.52
C PHE A 2 -11.56 29.07 -10.04
N GLY A 3 -11.75 30.19 -9.40
CA GLY A 3 -13.07 30.84 -9.22
C GLY A 3 -14.29 29.96 -8.88
N VAL A 4 -14.00 28.71 -8.41
CA VAL A 4 -15.01 27.72 -8.06
C VAL A 4 -15.43 27.98 -6.63
N GLU A 5 -16.72 28.19 -6.40
CA GLU A 5 -17.25 28.30 -5.04
C GLU A 5 -16.76 27.16 -4.16
N GLN A 6 -16.44 27.45 -2.92
CA GLN A 6 -15.91 26.48 -1.95
C GLN A 6 -16.79 25.21 -1.83
N ALA A 7 -18.10 25.39 -2.04
CA ALA A 7 -19.09 24.31 -2.07
C ALA A 7 -18.96 23.34 -3.28
N MET A 8 -18.30 23.76 -4.37
CA MET A 8 -18.09 22.89 -5.56
C MET A 8 -16.72 22.22 -5.57
N GLY A 9 -15.76 22.70 -4.78
CA GLY A 9 -14.37 22.22 -4.79
C GLY A 9 -14.26 20.73 -4.49
N TRP A 10 -14.94 20.24 -3.46
CA TRP A 10 -14.92 18.83 -3.08
C TRP A 10 -15.56 17.91 -4.13
N ARG A 11 -16.61 18.40 -4.82
CA ARG A 11 -17.27 17.63 -5.90
C ARG A 11 -16.32 17.42 -7.07
N ILE A 12 -15.60 18.46 -7.49
CA ILE A 12 -14.62 18.38 -8.57
C ILE A 12 -13.44 17.49 -8.15
N ALA A 13 -13.00 17.58 -6.91
CA ALA A 13 -11.93 16.74 -6.37
C ALA A 13 -12.26 15.24 -6.41
N LEU A 14 -13.53 14.86 -6.27
CA LEU A 14 -13.99 13.47 -6.40
C LEU A 14 -14.29 13.07 -7.86
N LEU A 15 -14.77 14.02 -8.67
CA LEU A 15 -15.16 13.74 -10.05
C LEU A 15 -13.95 13.41 -10.93
N VAL A 16 -12.83 14.11 -10.76
CA VAL A 16 -11.60 13.88 -11.55
C VAL A 16 -11.06 12.46 -11.37
N PRO A 17 -10.76 11.97 -10.15
CA PRO A 17 -10.33 10.59 -9.98
C PRO A 17 -11.41 9.58 -10.38
N GLY A 18 -12.70 9.89 -10.19
CA GLY A 18 -13.79 9.03 -10.62
C GLY A 18 -13.79 8.79 -12.12
N ILE A 19 -13.65 9.85 -12.93
CA ILE A 19 -13.54 9.73 -14.40
C ILE A 19 -12.28 8.94 -14.78
N LEU A 20 -11.13 9.23 -14.15
CA LEU A 20 -9.90 8.49 -14.38
C LEU A 20 -10.05 6.99 -14.11
N MET A 21 -10.71 6.63 -13.02
CA MET A 21 -10.97 5.21 -12.68
C MET A 21 -11.83 4.53 -13.75
N ILE A 22 -12.86 5.20 -14.27
CA ILE A 22 -13.69 4.66 -15.35
C ILE A 22 -12.86 4.43 -16.62
N ILE A 23 -12.03 5.41 -17.00
CA ILE A 23 -11.14 5.31 -18.17
C ILE A 23 -10.17 4.15 -18.00
N VAL A 24 -9.48 4.08 -16.86
CA VAL A 24 -8.53 2.99 -16.56
C VAL A 24 -9.24 1.65 -16.51
N GLY A 25 -10.44 1.58 -15.93
CA GLY A 25 -11.25 0.35 -15.92
C GLY A 25 -11.62 -0.12 -17.33
N ALA A 26 -12.01 0.79 -18.22
CA ALA A 26 -12.30 0.47 -19.61
C ALA A 26 -11.04 0.03 -20.37
N MET A 27 -9.90 0.68 -20.12
CA MET A 27 -8.61 0.27 -20.69
C MET A 27 -8.19 -1.11 -20.18
N TYR A 28 -8.33 -1.35 -18.90
CA TYR A 28 -8.02 -2.65 -18.28
C TYR A 28 -8.87 -3.75 -18.92
N TRP A 29 -10.18 -3.56 -19.02
CA TRP A 29 -11.09 -4.50 -19.68
C TRP A 29 -10.66 -4.82 -21.11
N LYS A 30 -10.22 -3.83 -21.87
CA LYS A 30 -9.89 -3.99 -23.30
C LYS A 30 -8.51 -4.58 -23.54
N PHE A 31 -7.52 -4.27 -22.70
CA PHE A 31 -6.11 -4.56 -22.96
C PHE A 31 -5.52 -5.63 -22.04
N THR A 32 -6.23 -6.05 -20.98
CA THR A 32 -5.69 -7.04 -20.04
C THR A 32 -6.21 -8.44 -20.39
N GLN A 33 -5.34 -9.43 -20.25
CA GLN A 33 -5.64 -10.85 -20.36
C GLN A 33 -5.47 -11.53 -18.99
N ASP A 34 -6.17 -12.64 -18.77
CA ASP A 34 -6.13 -13.38 -17.50
C ASP A 34 -4.74 -13.95 -17.19
N CYS A 35 -3.99 -14.33 -18.22
CA CYS A 35 -2.61 -14.82 -18.08
C CYS A 35 -1.80 -14.53 -19.35
N PRO A 36 -0.45 -14.66 -19.31
CA PRO A 36 0.41 -14.38 -20.47
C PRO A 36 0.07 -15.19 -21.75
N GLN A 37 -0.60 -16.32 -21.59
CA GLN A 37 -0.98 -17.19 -22.70
C GLN A 37 -2.35 -16.86 -23.29
N GLY A 38 -3.14 -15.97 -22.68
CA GLY A 38 -4.47 -15.58 -23.13
C GLY A 38 -5.52 -15.63 -22.02
N ASN A 39 -6.79 -15.53 -22.40
CA ASN A 39 -7.90 -15.58 -21.43
C ASN A 39 -8.23 -17.01 -21.02
N PHE A 40 -8.54 -17.25 -19.76
CA PHE A 40 -8.91 -18.58 -19.25
C PHE A 40 -10.04 -19.24 -20.03
N LYS A 41 -10.99 -18.46 -20.54
CA LYS A 41 -12.09 -18.97 -21.34
C LYS A 41 -11.60 -19.60 -22.66
N GLU A 42 -10.67 -18.94 -23.33
CA GLU A 42 -10.09 -19.38 -24.60
C GLU A 42 -9.18 -20.58 -24.40
N LEU A 43 -8.35 -20.57 -23.37
CA LEU A 43 -7.44 -21.65 -23.04
C LEU A 43 -8.20 -22.94 -22.66
N ARG A 44 -9.29 -22.83 -21.91
CA ARG A 44 -10.16 -23.95 -21.59
C ARG A 44 -10.86 -24.54 -22.84
N ALA A 45 -11.25 -23.67 -23.78
CA ALA A 45 -11.83 -24.11 -25.05
C ALA A 45 -10.82 -24.90 -25.92
N GLN A 46 -9.52 -24.61 -25.75
CA GLN A 46 -8.41 -25.34 -26.40
C GLN A 46 -7.98 -26.58 -25.61
N GLY A 47 -8.68 -26.97 -24.55
CA GLY A 47 -8.36 -28.13 -23.72
C GLY A 47 -7.17 -27.95 -22.77
N ILE A 48 -6.65 -26.73 -22.65
CA ILE A 48 -5.55 -26.43 -21.74
C ILE A 48 -6.13 -26.28 -20.33
N GLN A 49 -5.67 -27.08 -19.39
CA GLN A 49 -6.03 -26.93 -17.97
C GLN A 49 -5.40 -25.66 -17.41
N VAL A 50 -6.20 -24.65 -17.16
CA VAL A 50 -5.78 -23.38 -16.57
C VAL A 50 -6.47 -23.19 -15.24
N GLY A 51 -5.71 -22.97 -14.20
CA GLY A 51 -6.18 -22.81 -12.84
C GLY A 51 -5.80 -23.99 -11.95
N SER A 52 -5.56 -23.73 -10.67
CA SER A 52 -5.32 -24.79 -9.70
C SER A 52 -6.57 -25.62 -9.50
N ASP A 53 -6.38 -26.90 -9.21
CA ASP A 53 -7.45 -27.81 -8.80
C ASP A 53 -8.36 -27.15 -7.76
N LYS A 54 -9.67 -27.40 -7.91
CA LYS A 54 -10.78 -26.82 -7.17
C LYS A 54 -10.74 -27.09 -5.65
N LYS A 55 -9.72 -26.63 -4.94
CA LYS A 55 -9.87 -26.45 -3.51
C LYS A 55 -10.84 -25.29 -3.33
N GLY A 56 -12.00 -25.52 -2.71
CA GLY A 56 -12.97 -24.45 -2.47
C GLY A 56 -12.30 -23.28 -1.73
N GLY A 57 -12.65 -22.05 -2.07
CA GLY A 57 -12.01 -20.85 -1.49
C GLY A 57 -11.97 -20.86 0.05
N MET A 58 -13.00 -21.44 0.71
CA MET A 58 -13.03 -21.61 2.16
C MET A 58 -11.94 -22.58 2.66
N ALA A 59 -11.64 -23.64 1.91
CA ALA A 59 -10.59 -24.59 2.29
C ALA A 59 -9.20 -23.96 2.19
N ILE A 60 -8.97 -23.12 1.18
CA ILE A 60 -7.73 -22.36 1.00
C ILE A 60 -7.57 -21.35 2.13
N LEU A 61 -8.63 -20.60 2.46
CA LEU A 61 -8.64 -19.64 3.57
C LEU A 61 -8.35 -20.34 4.91
N MET A 62 -9.00 -21.48 5.16
CA MET A 62 -8.78 -22.24 6.39
C MET A 62 -7.35 -22.82 6.48
N HIS A 63 -6.77 -23.21 5.35
CA HIS A 63 -5.38 -23.64 5.28
C HIS A 63 -4.44 -22.49 5.63
N ALA A 64 -4.62 -21.32 5.01
CA ALA A 64 -3.84 -20.11 5.32
C ALA A 64 -3.97 -19.70 6.78
N ALA A 65 -5.20 -19.72 7.34
CA ALA A 65 -5.48 -19.35 8.73
C ALA A 65 -4.79 -20.27 9.78
N ARG A 66 -4.46 -21.50 9.41
CA ARG A 66 -3.70 -22.43 10.27
C ARG A 66 -2.20 -22.15 10.29
N ASN A 67 -1.69 -21.38 9.34
CA ASN A 67 -0.27 -21.06 9.24
C ASN A 67 0.05 -19.81 10.08
N TYR A 68 0.80 -19.96 11.18
CA TYR A 68 1.15 -18.87 12.08
C TYR A 68 1.92 -17.72 11.37
N ARG A 69 2.66 -18.03 10.30
CA ARG A 69 3.40 -17.03 9.51
C ARG A 69 2.48 -16.04 8.82
N VAL A 70 1.27 -16.49 8.43
CA VAL A 70 0.23 -15.63 7.86
C VAL A 70 -0.22 -14.60 8.89
N TRP A 71 -0.40 -15.00 10.16
CA TRP A 71 -0.79 -14.08 11.23
C TRP A 71 0.31 -13.06 11.58
N ILE A 72 1.58 -13.48 11.53
CA ILE A 72 2.70 -12.54 11.71
C ILE A 72 2.71 -11.52 10.58
N LEU A 73 2.54 -11.96 9.32
CA LEU A 73 2.51 -11.06 8.17
C LEU A 73 1.28 -10.14 8.22
N PHE A 74 0.12 -10.69 8.60
CA PHE A 74 -1.11 -9.93 8.82
C PHE A 74 -0.90 -8.83 9.89
N GLY A 75 -0.31 -9.18 11.04
CA GLY A 75 0.00 -8.21 12.09
C GLY A 75 0.97 -7.11 11.62
N ALA A 76 2.01 -7.48 10.88
CA ALA A 76 2.95 -6.53 10.30
C ALA A 76 2.26 -5.58 9.30
N TYR A 77 1.42 -6.11 8.42
CA TYR A 77 0.66 -5.31 7.47
C TYR A 77 -0.39 -4.43 8.16
N ALA A 78 -1.10 -4.98 9.15
CA ALA A 78 -2.07 -4.21 9.94
C ALA A 78 -1.41 -3.04 10.68
N ALA A 79 -0.17 -3.20 11.16
CA ALA A 79 0.57 -2.12 11.78
C ALA A 79 0.89 -1.01 10.77
N CYS A 80 1.57 -1.30 9.66
CA CYS A 80 1.97 -0.27 8.71
C CYS A 80 0.80 0.33 7.92
N PHE A 81 -0.14 -0.48 7.44
CA PHE A 81 -1.30 0.02 6.71
C PHE A 81 -2.33 0.68 7.63
N GLY A 82 -2.49 0.19 8.86
CA GLY A 82 -3.38 0.80 9.84
C GLY A 82 -2.94 2.20 10.24
N ILE A 83 -1.64 2.40 10.50
CA ILE A 83 -1.12 3.74 10.81
C ILE A 83 -1.17 4.66 9.57
N GLU A 84 -0.96 4.14 8.37
CA GLU A 84 -1.13 4.89 7.13
C GLU A 84 -2.54 5.48 7.01
N ILE A 85 -3.58 4.65 7.19
CA ILE A 85 -4.98 5.11 7.16
C ILE A 85 -5.24 6.13 8.25
N PHE A 86 -4.75 5.88 9.46
CA PHE A 86 -4.92 6.80 10.58
C PHE A 86 -4.32 8.18 10.26
N ILE A 87 -3.09 8.24 9.79
CA ILE A 87 -2.42 9.49 9.43
C ILE A 87 -3.17 10.21 8.30
N HIS A 88 -3.60 9.51 7.26
CA HIS A 88 -4.38 10.12 6.18
C HIS A 88 -5.64 10.84 6.69
N ASN A 89 -6.26 10.34 7.74
CA ASN A 89 -7.49 10.92 8.28
C ASN A 89 -7.24 12.12 9.19
N ILE A 90 -6.11 12.18 9.90
CA ILE A 90 -5.92 13.18 10.96
C ILE A 90 -4.86 14.23 10.67
N VAL A 91 -3.87 13.94 9.79
CA VAL A 91 -2.67 14.78 9.67
C VAL A 91 -2.96 16.21 9.21
N ALA A 92 -3.95 16.41 8.32
CA ALA A 92 -4.33 17.75 7.89
C ALA A 92 -4.89 18.58 9.07
N MET A 93 -5.78 18.00 9.88
CA MET A 93 -6.32 18.66 11.08
C MET A 93 -5.23 18.89 12.12
N TYR A 94 -4.31 17.95 12.30
CA TYR A 94 -3.16 18.13 13.19
C TYR A 94 -2.34 19.38 12.84
N TYR A 95 -2.06 19.63 11.55
CA TYR A 95 -1.35 20.83 11.12
C TYR A 95 -2.15 22.12 11.36
N VAL A 96 -3.46 22.08 11.18
CA VAL A 96 -4.34 23.23 11.45
C VAL A 96 -4.36 23.53 12.95
N GLU A 97 -4.60 22.53 13.79
CA GLU A 97 -4.80 22.72 15.23
C GLU A 97 -3.50 22.98 15.99
N HIS A 98 -2.43 22.28 15.63
CA HIS A 98 -1.16 22.34 16.37
C HIS A 98 -0.21 23.41 15.87
N PHE A 99 -0.18 23.67 14.56
CA PHE A 99 0.72 24.64 13.94
C PHE A 99 -0.01 25.87 13.37
N SER A 100 -1.33 25.99 13.56
CA SER A 100 -2.15 27.09 13.06
C SER A 100 -2.05 27.30 11.55
N PHE A 101 -1.88 26.21 10.78
CA PHE A 101 -1.86 26.29 9.32
C PHE A 101 -3.24 26.63 8.76
N GLY A 102 -3.28 27.39 7.66
CA GLY A 102 -4.48 27.50 6.86
C GLY A 102 -4.83 26.14 6.20
N LEU A 103 -6.12 25.94 5.88
CA LEU A 103 -6.59 24.69 5.25
C LEU A 103 -5.81 24.30 4.00
N LYS A 104 -5.39 25.29 3.19
CA LYS A 104 -4.58 25.06 1.99
C LYS A 104 -3.19 24.54 2.31
N GLU A 105 -2.53 25.12 3.28
CA GLU A 105 -1.16 24.74 3.70
C GLU A 105 -1.17 23.36 4.35
N ALA A 106 -2.12 23.12 5.25
CA ALA A 106 -2.32 21.83 5.89
C ALA A 106 -2.62 20.72 4.88
N GLY A 107 -3.48 21.01 3.89
CA GLY A 107 -3.79 20.08 2.81
C GLY A 107 -2.58 19.75 1.91
N LEU A 108 -1.72 20.75 1.62
CA LEU A 108 -0.48 20.51 0.86
C LEU A 108 0.51 19.68 1.67
N ALA A 109 0.71 19.98 2.96
CA ALA A 109 1.58 19.20 3.85
C ALA A 109 1.09 17.74 3.99
N ALA A 110 -0.21 17.55 4.19
CA ALA A 110 -0.82 16.22 4.21
C ALA A 110 -0.71 15.49 2.87
N GLY A 111 -0.82 16.21 1.76
CA GLY A 111 -0.71 15.69 0.40
C GLY A 111 0.65 15.07 0.09
N ILE A 112 1.74 15.53 0.71
CA ILE A 112 3.08 14.94 0.59
C ILE A 112 3.05 13.47 1.03
N PHE A 113 2.37 13.17 2.14
CA PHE A 113 2.22 11.81 2.64
C PHE A 113 1.56 10.90 1.60
N GLY A 114 0.43 11.31 1.03
CA GLY A 114 -0.27 10.54 0.00
C GLY A 114 0.50 10.43 -1.32
N LEU A 115 1.21 11.49 -1.72
CA LEU A 115 2.02 11.47 -2.95
C LEU A 115 3.16 10.45 -2.88
N LEU A 116 3.78 10.30 -1.72
CA LEU A 116 4.84 9.31 -1.51
C LEU A 116 4.35 7.87 -1.70
N ALA A 117 3.08 7.57 -1.45
CA ALA A 117 2.51 6.25 -1.66
C ALA A 117 2.69 5.73 -3.10
N LEU A 118 2.66 6.64 -4.10
CA LEU A 118 2.81 6.29 -5.52
C LEU A 118 4.18 5.65 -5.83
N PHE A 119 5.23 6.08 -5.16
CA PHE A 119 6.59 5.67 -5.46
C PHE A 119 7.17 4.75 -4.39
N ALA A 120 6.94 5.05 -3.12
CA ALA A 120 7.60 4.38 -2.01
C ALA A 120 7.16 2.93 -1.86
N ARG A 121 5.92 2.57 -2.20
CA ARG A 121 5.47 1.17 -2.21
C ARG A 121 6.28 0.34 -3.22
N ALA A 122 6.46 0.85 -4.43
CA ALA A 122 7.29 0.19 -5.44
C ALA A 122 8.76 0.10 -4.98
N LEU A 123 9.31 1.14 -4.37
CA LEU A 123 10.66 1.13 -3.81
C LEU A 123 10.84 0.06 -2.73
N GLY A 124 9.86 -0.13 -1.85
CA GLY A 124 9.87 -1.18 -0.83
C GLY A 124 10.00 -2.58 -1.44
N GLY A 125 9.22 -2.87 -2.48
CA GLY A 125 9.31 -4.11 -3.26
C GLY A 125 10.69 -4.27 -3.93
N ILE A 126 11.17 -3.26 -4.64
CA ILE A 126 12.46 -3.27 -5.33
C ILE A 126 13.63 -3.50 -4.37
N VAL A 127 13.63 -2.81 -3.22
CA VAL A 127 14.67 -3.00 -2.18
C VAL A 127 14.61 -4.41 -1.63
N SER A 128 13.41 -4.93 -1.34
CA SER A 128 13.19 -6.30 -0.89
C SER A 128 13.73 -7.31 -1.90
N ASP A 129 13.46 -7.12 -3.19
CA ASP A 129 13.93 -7.99 -4.27
C ASP A 129 15.46 -7.94 -4.42
N LYS A 130 16.06 -6.76 -4.41
CA LYS A 130 17.53 -6.59 -4.49
C LYS A 130 18.26 -7.26 -3.32
N VAL A 131 17.73 -7.18 -2.11
CA VAL A 131 18.34 -7.84 -0.97
C VAL A 131 18.14 -9.35 -1.04
N ALA A 132 17.00 -9.80 -1.56
CA ALA A 132 16.69 -11.21 -1.75
C ALA A 132 17.59 -11.90 -2.76
N THR A 133 18.12 -11.20 -3.77
CA THR A 133 19.08 -11.79 -4.72
C THR A 133 20.36 -12.30 -4.04
N LYS A 134 20.74 -11.66 -2.90
CA LYS A 134 21.96 -12.03 -2.14
C LYS A 134 21.66 -12.90 -0.91
N LYS A 135 20.50 -12.69 -0.26
CA LYS A 135 20.18 -13.29 1.04
C LYS A 135 18.91 -14.14 1.04
N GLY A 136 18.27 -14.33 -0.11
CA GLY A 136 17.05 -15.12 -0.21
C GLY A 136 15.89 -14.56 0.62
N LEU A 137 15.06 -15.44 1.15
CA LEU A 137 13.88 -15.07 1.94
C LEU A 137 14.24 -14.36 3.26
N ASP A 138 15.34 -14.73 3.89
CA ASP A 138 15.84 -14.05 5.09
C ASP A 138 16.12 -12.56 4.83
N GLY A 139 16.65 -12.24 3.63
CA GLY A 139 16.85 -10.88 3.21
C GLY A 139 15.55 -10.07 3.11
N ARG A 140 14.47 -10.66 2.56
CA ARG A 140 13.14 -10.01 2.48
C ARG A 140 12.58 -9.72 3.87
N THR A 141 12.67 -10.69 4.76
CA THR A 141 12.19 -10.54 6.14
C THR A 141 12.95 -9.45 6.90
N LYS A 142 14.28 -9.37 6.72
CA LYS A 142 15.09 -8.29 7.32
C LYS A 142 14.77 -6.92 6.77
N VAL A 143 14.49 -6.80 5.47
CA VAL A 143 14.05 -5.53 4.87
C VAL A 143 12.72 -5.11 5.50
N LEU A 144 11.73 -5.98 5.54
CA LEU A 144 10.43 -5.65 6.15
C LEU A 144 10.60 -5.24 7.63
N PHE A 145 11.36 -6.01 8.40
CA PHE A 145 11.67 -5.66 9.78
C PHE A 145 12.28 -4.26 9.92
N THR A 146 13.28 -3.95 9.09
CA THR A 146 13.94 -2.63 9.11
C THR A 146 12.97 -1.51 8.76
N MET A 147 12.10 -1.70 7.76
CA MET A 147 11.13 -0.67 7.36
C MET A 147 10.12 -0.40 8.48
N ILE A 148 9.55 -1.44 9.11
CA ILE A 148 8.60 -1.29 10.23
C ILE A 148 9.29 -0.66 11.45
N LEU A 149 10.54 -1.04 11.75
CA LEU A 149 11.28 -0.45 12.85
C LEU A 149 11.51 1.05 12.61
N MET A 150 11.95 1.44 11.42
CA MET A 150 12.16 2.84 11.06
C MET A 150 10.84 3.62 11.06
N GLU A 151 9.76 3.04 10.55
CA GLU A 151 8.42 3.60 10.65
C GLU A 151 8.05 3.95 12.08
N GLY A 152 8.20 3.00 13.02
CA GLY A 152 7.92 3.23 14.45
C GLY A 152 8.81 4.31 15.07
N LEU A 153 10.12 4.29 14.77
CA LEU A 153 11.05 5.30 15.28
C LEU A 153 10.73 6.71 14.78
N PHE A 154 10.43 6.85 13.49
CA PHE A 154 10.07 8.16 12.91
C PHE A 154 8.68 8.63 13.35
N LEU A 155 7.75 7.73 13.64
CA LEU A 155 6.46 8.09 14.24
C LEU A 155 6.63 8.65 15.65
N ILE A 156 7.48 8.01 16.49
CA ILE A 156 7.83 8.53 17.82
C ILE A 156 8.53 9.88 17.69
N LEU A 157 9.47 10.01 16.77
CA LEU A 157 10.16 11.28 16.54
C LEU A 157 9.18 12.36 16.07
N PHE A 158 8.25 12.05 15.19
CA PHE A 158 7.21 12.97 14.72
C PHE A 158 6.37 13.52 15.88
N SER A 159 6.02 12.67 16.85
CA SER A 159 5.23 13.08 18.02
C SER A 159 5.94 14.11 18.92
N GLN A 160 7.26 14.27 18.78
CA GLN A 160 8.06 15.21 19.58
C GLN A 160 8.36 16.52 18.83
N MET A 161 7.85 16.71 17.62
CA MET A 161 8.17 17.87 16.80
C MET A 161 7.34 19.09 17.22
N ASN A 162 8.05 20.17 17.60
CA ASN A 162 7.45 21.42 18.05
C ASN A 162 7.43 22.51 16.97
N THR A 163 8.03 22.28 15.81
CA THR A 163 8.04 23.22 14.69
C THR A 163 7.47 22.58 13.43
N ALA A 164 6.66 23.33 12.70
CA ALA A 164 5.97 22.84 11.50
C ALA A 164 6.94 22.28 10.44
N VAL A 165 8.08 22.93 10.23
CA VAL A 165 9.07 22.50 9.24
C VAL A 165 9.65 21.14 9.60
N LEU A 166 10.07 20.95 10.86
CA LEU A 166 10.59 19.67 11.31
C LEU A 166 9.51 18.58 11.30
N ALA A 167 8.28 18.94 11.70
CA ALA A 167 7.15 18.01 11.64
C ALA A 167 6.91 17.50 10.21
N ILE A 168 6.92 18.38 9.19
CA ILE A 168 6.75 17.99 7.79
C ILE A 168 7.92 17.13 7.31
N LEU A 169 9.16 17.48 7.64
CA LEU A 169 10.34 16.70 7.24
C LEU A 169 10.32 15.31 7.86
N VAL A 170 10.09 15.20 9.16
CA VAL A 170 10.02 13.90 9.86
C VAL A 170 8.85 13.08 9.36
N MET A 171 7.67 13.71 9.13
CA MET A 171 6.50 13.05 8.52
C MET A 171 6.82 12.52 7.13
N THR A 172 7.58 13.24 6.32
CA THR A 172 7.99 12.80 4.98
C THR A 172 8.85 11.54 5.05
N VAL A 173 9.80 11.48 5.97
CA VAL A 173 10.65 10.29 6.18
C VAL A 173 9.84 9.13 6.77
N PHE A 174 8.97 9.40 7.73
CA PHE A 174 8.02 8.43 8.27
C PHE A 174 7.16 7.82 7.15
N ALA A 175 6.55 8.67 6.30
CA ALA A 175 5.73 8.25 5.17
C ALA A 175 6.50 7.33 4.21
N LEU A 176 7.77 7.66 3.93
CA LEU A 176 8.62 6.83 3.09
C LEU A 176 8.73 5.41 3.64
N PHE A 177 9.04 5.25 4.92
CA PHE A 177 9.18 3.93 5.53
C PHE A 177 7.85 3.19 5.65
N THR A 178 6.76 3.86 5.99
CA THR A 178 5.41 3.29 6.05
C THR A 178 5.00 2.69 4.70
N HIS A 179 5.12 3.45 3.63
CA HIS A 179 4.77 2.96 2.29
C HIS A 179 5.75 1.89 1.78
N MET A 180 7.04 2.00 2.09
CA MET A 180 8.02 0.95 1.77
C MET A 180 7.74 -0.35 2.54
N ALA A 181 7.29 -0.27 3.81
CA ALA A 181 6.89 -1.44 4.60
C ALA A 181 5.71 -2.17 3.96
N CYS A 182 4.68 -1.43 3.50
CA CYS A 182 3.57 -1.99 2.74
C CYS A 182 4.07 -2.74 1.48
N GLY A 183 4.94 -2.12 0.68
CA GLY A 183 5.51 -2.72 -0.52
C GLY A 183 6.35 -3.98 -0.23
N ALA A 184 7.19 -3.93 0.82
CA ALA A 184 8.00 -5.08 1.25
C ALA A 184 7.13 -6.24 1.78
N THR A 185 5.98 -5.93 2.41
CA THR A 185 5.01 -6.95 2.84
C THR A 185 4.45 -7.71 1.65
N TYR A 186 3.99 -7.01 0.60
CA TYR A 186 3.51 -7.66 -0.62
C TYR A 186 4.58 -8.50 -1.32
N ALA A 187 5.85 -8.09 -1.25
CA ALA A 187 6.96 -8.88 -1.78
C ALA A 187 7.19 -10.20 -1.01
N LEU A 188 6.66 -10.34 0.22
CA LEU A 188 6.75 -11.56 1.03
C LEU A 188 5.56 -12.51 0.83
N VAL A 189 4.36 -12.00 0.52
CA VAL A 189 3.13 -12.78 0.38
C VAL A 189 3.32 -14.08 -0.42
N PRO A 190 3.96 -14.09 -1.62
CA PRO A 190 4.10 -15.30 -2.43
C PRO A 190 4.96 -16.41 -1.81
N PHE A 191 5.71 -16.10 -0.75
CA PHE A 191 6.67 -17.01 -0.14
C PHE A 191 6.20 -17.57 1.21
N ILE A 192 5.10 -17.06 1.75
CA ILE A 192 4.58 -17.49 3.08
C ILE A 192 3.90 -18.85 2.99
N ASP A 193 3.00 -19.02 2.01
CA ASP A 193 2.29 -20.27 1.77
C ASP A 193 1.94 -20.38 0.28
N ARG A 194 2.71 -21.20 -0.45
CA ARG A 194 2.52 -21.37 -1.90
C ARG A 194 1.28 -22.15 -2.25
N ASP A 195 0.83 -23.03 -1.34
CA ASP A 195 -0.34 -23.89 -1.58
C ASP A 195 -1.67 -23.16 -1.31
N ALA A 196 -1.59 -22.04 -0.57
CA ALA A 196 -2.75 -21.24 -0.19
C ALA A 196 -2.57 -19.75 -0.54
N LEU A 197 -1.89 -19.42 -1.63
CA LEU A 197 -1.55 -18.05 -2.04
C LEU A 197 -2.77 -17.11 -2.03
N GLY A 198 -3.91 -17.55 -2.59
CA GLY A 198 -5.14 -16.78 -2.57
C GLY A 198 -5.82 -16.62 -1.20
N GLY A 199 -5.34 -17.33 -0.18
CA GLY A 199 -5.79 -17.17 1.21
C GLY A 199 -4.83 -16.32 2.05
N VAL A 200 -3.60 -16.07 1.56
CA VAL A 200 -2.59 -15.21 2.21
C VAL A 200 -2.71 -13.77 1.72
N ALA A 201 -3.02 -13.58 0.44
CA ALA A 201 -3.23 -12.28 -0.19
C ALA A 201 -4.60 -11.71 0.14
#